data_bcc97b2f3db29d0b083c488f30addb4f
#
_entry.id   bcc97b2f3db29d0b083c488f30addb4f
#
_cell.length_a   1.000
_cell.length_b   1.000
_cell.length_c   1.000
_cell.angle_alpha   90.00
_cell.angle_beta   90.00
_cell.angle_gamma   90.00
#
_symmetry.space_group_name_H-M   'P 1'
#
loop_
_entity.id
_entity.type
_entity.pdbx_description
1 polymer ?
#
loop_
_entity_poly.entity_id
_entity_poly.type
_entity_poly.pdbx_seq_one_letter_code
_entity_poly.pdbx_strand_id
1 'polypeptide(L)'
;MNFDVVVAGGSVAGLLCAREVASEGFSVLVIEEDYEIGTPEHCGGLVSMAGLEELGVIPFRKTFDHMIESAEITAPNGNSFTIHSEKQKVVEISRRELDKQIAFQAQKNGAVIKVRTSFQEITDAGIRTNEEMIDCKIFVDARGVSSLVHKDRTGILLSAQYEIYADWIKKGKVKVMFDQEKYPGFFAWVIPSNEGKGKVGVAGRGINIAETLDKILEEKGNYSTIRKIFAPIWIKGPITKFVEGKTVIVGDAAGQAKPTTAGGIFTSGMGGVYAGQAISKFLKTNNRTDLEQYQKKWTKRFGKEFTKQVFARKLL
;
A
#
# COMPACT_ATOMS: atom_id res chain seq x y z
N MET A 1 22.08 16.86 8.81
CA MET A 1 22.47 15.41 8.86
C MET A 1 22.81 14.94 7.46
N ASN A 2 23.66 13.91 7.35
CA ASN A 2 24.04 13.37 6.04
C ASN A 2 23.81 11.85 6.04
N PHE A 3 23.10 11.34 5.02
CA PHE A 3 22.82 9.92 4.82
C PHE A 3 23.11 9.53 3.36
N ASP A 4 23.42 8.26 3.12
CA ASP A 4 23.49 7.77 1.75
C ASP A 4 22.11 7.80 1.09
N VAL A 5 21.05 7.42 1.84
CA VAL A 5 19.69 7.35 1.35
C VAL A 5 18.71 7.96 2.36
N VAL A 6 17.80 8.80 1.87
CA VAL A 6 16.64 9.26 2.62
C VAL A 6 15.37 8.71 1.96
N VAL A 7 14.53 8.04 2.74
CA VAL A 7 13.24 7.48 2.32
C VAL A 7 12.12 8.28 2.96
N ALA A 8 11.26 8.90 2.18
CA ALA A 8 10.06 9.57 2.65
C ALA A 8 8.85 8.64 2.53
N GLY A 9 8.31 8.21 3.67
CA GLY A 9 7.18 7.30 3.82
C GLY A 9 7.57 5.96 4.46
N GLY A 10 7.05 5.73 5.67
CA GLY A 10 7.30 4.57 6.52
C GLY A 10 6.27 3.44 6.37
N SER A 11 5.83 3.14 5.14
CA SER A 11 4.96 2.01 4.84
C SER A 11 5.74 0.89 4.12
N VAL A 12 5.07 -0.21 3.77
CA VAL A 12 5.70 -1.44 3.25
C VAL A 12 6.81 -1.19 2.22
N ALA A 13 6.56 -0.37 1.19
CA ALA A 13 7.53 -0.17 0.12
C ALA A 13 8.77 0.59 0.58
N GLY A 14 8.58 1.70 1.32
CA GLY A 14 9.68 2.50 1.85
C GLY A 14 10.52 1.73 2.87
N LEU A 15 9.87 1.03 3.79
CA LEU A 15 10.54 0.24 4.82
C LEU A 15 11.32 -0.95 4.25
N LEU A 16 10.78 -1.65 3.24
CA LEU A 16 11.50 -2.73 2.56
C LEU A 16 12.67 -2.18 1.75
N CYS A 17 12.53 -1.02 1.09
CA CYS A 17 13.64 -0.36 0.43
C CYS A 17 14.76 -0.01 1.43
N ALA A 18 14.40 0.60 2.56
CA ALA A 18 15.34 0.93 3.63
C ALA A 18 16.02 -0.31 4.21
N ARG A 19 15.27 -1.41 4.41
CA ARG A 19 15.82 -2.69 4.88
C ARG A 19 16.91 -3.23 3.95
N GLU A 20 16.64 -3.25 2.64
CA GLU A 20 17.60 -3.75 1.64
C GLU A 20 18.85 -2.87 1.58
N VAL A 21 18.71 -1.53 1.62
CA VAL A 21 19.83 -0.61 1.58
C VAL A 21 20.68 -0.72 2.85
N ALA A 22 20.05 -0.75 4.02
CA ALA A 22 20.75 -0.87 5.30
C ALA A 22 21.48 -2.21 5.45
N SER A 23 20.90 -3.31 4.92
CA SER A 23 21.55 -4.64 4.96
C SER A 23 22.87 -4.70 4.18
N GLU A 24 23.08 -3.78 3.26
CA GLU A 24 24.32 -3.63 2.48
C GLU A 24 25.32 -2.63 3.11
N GLY A 25 25.02 -2.16 4.33
CA GLY A 25 25.90 -1.31 5.14
C GLY A 25 25.83 0.18 4.83
N PHE A 26 24.86 0.64 4.03
CA PHE A 26 24.68 2.06 3.74
C PHE A 26 23.84 2.75 4.82
N SER A 27 24.11 4.03 5.07
CA SER A 27 23.34 4.84 6.00
C SER A 27 21.99 5.23 5.40
N VAL A 28 20.90 4.89 6.09
CA VAL A 28 19.53 5.12 5.64
C VAL A 28 18.72 5.81 6.72
N LEU A 29 18.04 6.87 6.33
CA LEU A 29 17.00 7.51 7.15
C LEU A 29 15.63 7.32 6.49
N VAL A 30 14.68 6.78 7.24
CA VAL A 30 13.25 6.80 6.89
C VAL A 30 12.59 7.94 7.66
N ILE A 31 11.95 8.87 6.96
CA ILE A 31 11.09 9.89 7.55
C ILE A 31 9.62 9.53 7.32
N GLU A 32 8.81 9.66 8.37
CA GLU A 32 7.38 9.39 8.37
C GLU A 32 6.64 10.59 8.98
N GLU A 33 5.61 11.08 8.27
CA GLU A 33 4.85 12.26 8.71
C GLU A 33 3.95 11.99 9.91
N ASP A 34 3.47 10.77 10.03
CA ASP A 34 2.60 10.34 11.12
C ASP A 34 3.38 10.18 12.43
N TYR A 35 2.64 10.09 13.54
CA TYR A 35 3.22 10.00 14.88
C TYR A 35 3.81 8.62 15.21
N GLU A 36 3.46 7.60 14.45
CA GLU A 36 4.04 6.25 14.54
C GLU A 36 3.91 5.50 13.21
N ILE A 37 4.80 4.54 12.97
CA ILE A 37 4.75 3.65 11.81
C ILE A 37 3.44 2.83 11.80
N GLY A 38 2.82 2.74 10.62
CA GLY A 38 1.62 1.92 10.38
C GLY A 38 0.31 2.58 10.78
N THR A 39 0.31 3.88 11.09
CA THR A 39 -0.89 4.65 11.39
C THR A 39 -1.02 5.86 10.48
N PRO A 40 -2.27 6.26 10.14
CA PRO A 40 -3.50 5.50 10.27
C PRO A 40 -3.54 4.26 9.35
N GLU A 41 -4.21 3.18 9.78
CA GLU A 41 -4.27 1.94 9.02
C GLU A 41 -5.30 2.03 7.89
N HIS A 42 -4.87 2.44 6.70
CA HIS A 42 -5.73 2.69 5.53
C HIS A 42 -6.11 1.43 4.72
N CYS A 43 -5.63 0.26 5.08
CA CYS A 43 -5.69 -0.94 4.24
C CYS A 43 -6.69 -1.98 4.75
N GLY A 44 -7.29 -2.74 3.85
CA GLY A 44 -8.09 -3.92 4.18
C GLY A 44 -7.29 -5.08 4.76
N GLY A 45 -5.97 -5.11 4.58
CA GLY A 45 -5.09 -6.12 5.18
C GLY A 45 -5.02 -7.46 4.44
N LEU A 46 -5.56 -7.57 3.24
CA LEU A 46 -5.55 -8.84 2.49
C LEU A 46 -4.24 -9.05 1.72
N VAL A 47 -3.57 -10.17 1.98
CA VAL A 47 -2.33 -10.55 1.28
C VAL A 47 -2.18 -12.08 1.24
N SER A 48 -1.44 -12.61 0.26
CA SER A 48 -1.10 -14.04 0.24
C SER A 48 0.11 -14.33 1.15
N MET A 49 0.08 -15.48 1.82
CA MET A 49 1.22 -15.95 2.63
C MET A 49 2.50 -16.05 1.80
N ALA A 50 2.41 -16.64 0.59
CA ALA A 50 3.54 -16.73 -0.33
C ALA A 50 4.10 -15.33 -0.72
N GLY A 51 3.21 -14.32 -0.84
CA GLY A 51 3.65 -12.95 -1.10
C GLY A 51 4.42 -12.37 0.07
N LEU A 52 4.00 -12.60 1.31
CA LEU A 52 4.73 -12.16 2.50
C LEU A 52 6.09 -12.87 2.62
N GLU A 53 6.11 -14.19 2.40
CA GLU A 53 7.34 -14.98 2.42
C GLU A 53 8.36 -14.47 1.39
N GLU A 54 7.92 -14.16 0.18
CA GLU A 54 8.78 -13.61 -0.87
C GLU A 54 9.31 -12.20 -0.53
N LEU A 55 8.55 -11.40 0.22
CA LEU A 55 9.04 -10.14 0.79
C LEU A 55 10.05 -10.34 1.93
N GLY A 56 10.32 -11.59 2.34
CA GLY A 56 11.15 -11.90 3.49
C GLY A 56 10.47 -11.52 4.81
N VAL A 57 9.13 -11.58 4.85
CA VAL A 57 8.34 -11.23 6.03
C VAL A 57 7.51 -12.44 6.46
N ILE A 58 7.89 -13.06 7.57
CA ILE A 58 7.08 -14.08 8.25
C ILE A 58 6.26 -13.33 9.29
N PRO A 59 4.92 -13.27 9.15
CA PRO A 59 4.10 -12.46 10.05
C PRO A 59 4.21 -12.94 11.50
N PHE A 60 4.42 -12.00 12.42
CA PHE A 60 4.34 -12.28 13.85
C PHE A 60 2.89 -12.59 14.25
N ARG A 61 2.69 -13.23 15.41
CA ARG A 61 1.34 -13.53 15.91
C ARG A 61 0.42 -12.30 15.99
N LYS A 62 0.97 -11.12 16.28
CA LYS A 62 0.21 -9.86 16.33
C LYS A 62 -0.14 -9.29 14.95
N THR A 63 0.64 -9.67 13.93
CA THR A 63 0.43 -9.24 12.54
C THR A 63 -0.64 -10.09 11.85
N PHE A 64 -0.71 -11.37 12.20
CA PHE A 64 -1.62 -12.33 11.58
C PHE A 64 -2.95 -12.37 12.36
N ASP A 65 -4.05 -12.05 11.68
CA ASP A 65 -5.38 -12.17 12.25
C ASP A 65 -6.01 -13.53 11.94
N HIS A 66 -6.28 -13.82 10.65
CA HIS A 66 -6.84 -15.14 10.28
C HIS A 66 -6.72 -15.44 8.77
N MET A 67 -7.06 -16.68 8.40
CA MET A 67 -7.13 -17.14 7.01
C MET A 67 -8.45 -16.72 6.37
N ILE A 68 -8.38 -16.33 5.10
CA ILE A 68 -9.56 -16.13 4.25
C ILE A 68 -9.81 -17.42 3.45
N GLU A 69 -11.01 -17.98 3.60
CA GLU A 69 -11.41 -19.25 2.99
C GLU A 69 -12.10 -19.03 1.65
N SER A 70 -12.83 -17.91 1.54
CA SER A 70 -13.61 -17.61 0.35
C SER A 70 -13.83 -16.11 0.12
N ALA A 71 -14.17 -15.76 -1.12
CA ALA A 71 -14.63 -14.45 -1.51
C ALA A 71 -15.98 -14.54 -2.23
N GLU A 72 -16.98 -13.84 -1.73
CA GLU A 72 -18.29 -13.69 -2.36
C GLU A 72 -18.30 -12.41 -3.19
N ILE A 73 -18.62 -12.54 -4.46
CA ILE A 73 -18.72 -11.43 -5.40
C ILE A 73 -20.21 -11.24 -5.74
N THR A 74 -20.73 -10.05 -5.49
CA THR A 74 -22.15 -9.70 -5.70
C THR A 74 -22.27 -8.67 -6.82
N ALA A 75 -23.13 -8.95 -7.79
CA ALA A 75 -23.49 -8.05 -8.88
C ALA A 75 -24.61 -7.08 -8.47
N PRO A 76 -24.88 -5.99 -9.24
CA PRO A 76 -25.92 -5.01 -8.91
C PRO A 76 -27.33 -5.58 -8.77
N ASN A 77 -27.64 -6.64 -9.54
CA ASN A 77 -28.94 -7.32 -9.49
C ASN A 77 -29.10 -8.30 -8.30
N GLY A 78 -28.14 -8.32 -7.37
CA GLY A 78 -28.14 -9.20 -6.21
C GLY A 78 -27.63 -10.63 -6.45
N ASN A 79 -27.36 -11.01 -7.71
CA ASN A 79 -26.76 -12.30 -8.00
C ASN A 79 -25.33 -12.35 -7.45
N SER A 80 -24.96 -13.47 -6.83
CA SER A 80 -23.62 -13.64 -6.29
C SER A 80 -23.04 -15.00 -6.63
N PHE A 81 -21.70 -15.07 -6.64
CA PHE A 81 -20.94 -16.30 -6.70
C PHE A 81 -19.80 -16.28 -5.70
N THR A 82 -19.37 -17.46 -5.27
CA THR A 82 -18.29 -17.60 -4.29
C THR A 82 -17.07 -18.22 -4.94
N ILE A 83 -15.92 -17.61 -4.71
CA ILE A 83 -14.61 -18.12 -5.13
C ILE A 83 -13.95 -18.73 -3.90
N HIS A 84 -13.46 -19.97 -4.04
CA HIS A 84 -12.63 -20.64 -3.06
C HIS A 84 -11.20 -20.75 -3.59
N SER A 85 -10.22 -20.50 -2.73
CA SER A 85 -8.81 -20.66 -3.09
C SER A 85 -8.19 -21.82 -2.33
N GLU A 86 -8.11 -22.97 -2.98
CA GLU A 86 -7.46 -24.17 -2.43
C GLU A 86 -5.92 -24.07 -2.49
N LYS A 87 -5.41 -23.36 -3.50
CA LYS A 87 -3.97 -23.30 -3.80
C LYS A 87 -3.25 -22.12 -3.15
N GLN A 88 -3.95 -21.04 -2.90
CA GLN A 88 -3.34 -19.79 -2.44
C GLN A 88 -3.89 -19.40 -1.07
N LYS A 89 -3.06 -19.48 -0.05
CA LYS A 89 -3.44 -19.06 1.30
C LYS A 89 -3.46 -17.54 1.36
N VAL A 90 -4.66 -16.96 1.40
CA VAL A 90 -4.87 -15.52 1.62
C VAL A 90 -5.14 -15.32 3.11
N VAL A 91 -4.54 -14.28 3.67
CA VAL A 91 -4.70 -13.91 5.07
C VAL A 91 -5.16 -12.47 5.20
N GLU A 92 -5.93 -12.21 6.21
CA GLU A 92 -6.13 -10.86 6.74
C GLU A 92 -5.10 -10.61 7.82
N ILE A 93 -4.46 -9.46 7.74
CA ILE A 93 -3.40 -9.02 8.63
C ILE A 93 -3.65 -7.60 9.13
N SER A 94 -3.17 -7.30 10.33
CA SER A 94 -3.00 -5.92 10.79
C SER A 94 -1.86 -5.26 10.02
N ARG A 95 -2.19 -4.28 9.19
CA ARG A 95 -1.21 -3.49 8.45
C ARG A 95 -0.33 -2.65 9.37
N ARG A 96 -0.90 -2.17 10.46
CA ARG A 96 -0.15 -1.46 11.49
C ARG A 96 0.98 -2.31 12.06
N GLU A 97 0.67 -3.56 12.42
CA GLU A 97 1.67 -4.47 12.97
C GLU A 97 2.66 -4.96 11.90
N LEU A 98 2.20 -5.16 10.65
CA LEU A 98 3.09 -5.49 9.54
C LEU A 98 4.13 -4.40 9.29
N ASP A 99 3.69 -3.15 9.19
CA ASP A 99 4.61 -2.04 8.93
C ASP A 99 5.61 -1.88 10.09
N LYS A 100 5.18 -2.02 11.35
CA LYS A 100 6.09 -2.05 12.52
C LYS A 100 7.07 -3.22 12.48
N GLN A 101 6.62 -4.39 12.06
CA GLN A 101 7.50 -5.55 11.90
C GLN A 101 8.59 -5.31 10.85
N ILE A 102 8.23 -4.73 9.69
CA ILE A 102 9.20 -4.39 8.64
C ILE A 102 10.14 -3.27 9.11
N ALA A 103 9.61 -2.26 9.82
CA ALA A 103 10.41 -1.21 10.43
C ALA A 103 11.46 -1.77 11.39
N PHE A 104 11.07 -2.71 12.24
CA PHE A 104 11.99 -3.42 13.13
C PHE A 104 13.08 -4.18 12.34
N GLN A 105 12.74 -4.84 11.23
CA GLN A 105 13.72 -5.49 10.37
C GLN A 105 14.71 -4.46 9.76
N ALA A 106 14.21 -3.32 9.29
CA ALA A 106 15.04 -2.26 8.74
C ALA A 106 16.00 -1.67 9.80
N GLN A 107 15.50 -1.39 11.01
CA GLN A 107 16.30 -0.88 12.13
C GLN A 107 17.34 -1.91 12.60
N LYS A 108 17.00 -3.20 12.63
CA LYS A 108 17.96 -4.25 12.94
C LYS A 108 19.14 -4.30 11.95
N ASN A 109 18.92 -3.88 10.71
CA ASN A 109 19.95 -3.75 9.69
C ASN A 109 20.67 -2.39 9.72
N GLY A 110 20.30 -1.47 10.63
CA GLY A 110 20.98 -0.18 10.80
C GLY A 110 20.23 1.03 10.23
N ALA A 111 19.01 0.88 9.70
CA ALA A 111 18.21 2.02 9.28
C ALA A 111 17.75 2.87 10.49
N VAL A 112 17.79 4.19 10.35
CA VAL A 112 17.23 5.15 11.30
C VAL A 112 15.80 5.47 10.86
N ILE A 113 14.85 5.50 11.79
CA ILE A 113 13.45 5.87 11.50
C ILE A 113 13.08 7.07 12.35
N LYS A 114 12.57 8.12 11.71
CA LYS A 114 12.15 9.36 12.32
C LYS A 114 10.68 9.62 11.98
N VAL A 115 9.81 9.50 12.96
CA VAL A 115 8.37 9.80 12.86
C VAL A 115 8.12 11.29 13.10
N ARG A 116 6.90 11.78 12.81
CA ARG A 116 6.50 13.21 12.88
C ARG A 116 7.38 14.10 12.01
N THR A 117 8.02 13.52 11.00
CA THR A 117 8.94 14.22 10.10
C THR A 117 8.40 14.14 8.69
N SER A 118 7.83 15.25 8.21
CA SER A 118 7.21 15.35 6.90
C SER A 118 8.19 15.90 5.87
N PHE A 119 8.21 15.27 4.69
CA PHE A 119 8.90 15.79 3.51
C PHE A 119 8.21 17.07 3.03
N GLN A 120 8.98 18.09 2.69
CA GLN A 120 8.46 19.34 2.09
C GLN A 120 8.88 19.48 0.64
N GLU A 121 10.18 19.48 0.36
CA GLU A 121 10.70 19.66 -1.01
C GLU A 121 12.12 19.11 -1.15
N ILE A 122 12.54 18.96 -2.42
CA ILE A 122 13.92 18.70 -2.81
C ILE A 122 14.55 20.05 -3.19
N THR A 123 15.73 20.33 -2.63
CA THR A 123 16.52 21.52 -2.91
C THR A 123 17.93 21.13 -3.39
N ASP A 124 18.72 22.09 -3.83
CA ASP A 124 20.14 21.85 -4.17
C ASP A 124 20.97 21.43 -2.94
N ALA A 125 20.54 21.83 -1.74
CA ALA A 125 21.20 21.51 -0.47
C ALA A 125 20.72 20.18 0.16
N GLY A 126 19.77 19.48 -0.46
CA GLY A 126 19.21 18.22 0.05
C GLY A 126 17.68 18.23 0.18
N ILE A 127 17.17 17.42 1.09
CA ILE A 127 15.76 17.23 1.36
C ILE A 127 15.35 18.14 2.52
N ARG A 128 14.37 19.04 2.27
CA ARG A 128 13.75 19.85 3.32
C ARG A 128 12.62 19.06 3.97
N THR A 129 12.64 19.02 5.28
CA THR A 129 11.57 18.49 6.14
C THR A 129 10.95 19.62 6.97
N ASN A 130 9.90 19.32 7.72
CA ASN A 130 9.33 20.25 8.72
C ASN A 130 10.29 20.57 9.87
N GLU A 131 11.37 19.81 10.06
CA GLU A 131 12.32 20.00 11.16
C GLU A 131 13.67 20.54 10.69
N GLU A 132 14.24 19.99 9.62
CA GLU A 132 15.61 20.27 9.21
C GLU A 132 15.89 19.98 7.72
N MET A 133 17.07 20.40 7.27
CA MET A 133 17.65 20.01 5.98
C MET A 133 18.47 18.75 6.14
N ILE A 134 18.26 17.77 5.25
CA ILE A 134 18.96 16.48 5.27
C ILE A 134 19.62 16.27 3.92
N ASP A 135 20.95 16.17 3.90
CA ASP A 135 21.70 15.84 2.69
C ASP A 135 21.68 14.33 2.43
N CYS A 136 21.54 13.93 1.15
CA CYS A 136 21.57 12.53 0.75
C CYS A 136 22.05 12.34 -0.69
N LYS A 137 22.64 11.17 -0.96
CA LYS A 137 23.03 10.78 -2.31
C LYS A 137 21.82 10.38 -3.16
N ILE A 138 20.86 9.67 -2.55
CA ILE A 138 19.62 9.19 -3.17
C ILE A 138 18.44 9.54 -2.27
N PHE A 139 17.39 10.07 -2.87
CA PHE A 139 16.08 10.25 -2.26
C PHE A 139 15.11 9.18 -2.75
N VAL A 140 14.37 8.55 -1.85
CA VAL A 140 13.32 7.58 -2.17
C VAL A 140 11.96 8.18 -1.83
N ASP A 141 11.14 8.40 -2.85
CA ASP A 141 9.75 8.85 -2.68
C ASP A 141 8.83 7.64 -2.50
N ALA A 142 8.46 7.36 -1.26
CA ALA A 142 7.56 6.30 -0.84
C ALA A 142 6.28 6.86 -0.17
N ARG A 143 5.92 8.15 -0.41
CA ARG A 143 4.81 8.87 0.23
C ARG A 143 3.42 8.45 -0.27
N GLY A 144 3.34 7.37 -1.03
CA GLY A 144 2.06 6.84 -1.50
C GLY A 144 1.34 7.79 -2.47
N VAL A 145 0.01 7.78 -2.40
CA VAL A 145 -0.84 8.57 -3.32
C VAL A 145 -0.64 10.07 -3.15
N SER A 146 -0.20 10.55 -2.00
CA SER A 146 0.09 11.98 -1.78
C SER A 146 1.13 12.54 -2.76
N SER A 147 2.09 11.72 -3.19
CA SER A 147 3.05 12.07 -4.25
C SER A 147 2.41 12.27 -5.63
N LEU A 148 1.25 11.69 -5.89
CA LEU A 148 0.55 11.71 -7.19
C LEU A 148 -0.59 12.74 -7.25
N VAL A 149 -1.13 13.17 -6.11
CA VAL A 149 -2.31 14.05 -6.01
C VAL A 149 -2.15 15.35 -6.82
N HIS A 150 -0.94 15.90 -6.86
CA HIS A 150 -0.66 17.14 -7.58
C HIS A 150 -0.36 16.90 -9.07
N LYS A 151 -0.01 15.67 -9.45
CA LYS A 151 0.39 15.32 -10.84
C LYS A 151 -0.81 14.92 -11.69
N ASP A 152 -1.69 14.08 -11.16
CA ASP A 152 -2.85 13.56 -11.90
C ASP A 152 -4.01 13.15 -10.98
N ARG A 153 -4.96 14.04 -10.79
CA ARG A 153 -6.14 13.77 -9.97
C ARG A 153 -7.13 12.78 -10.59
N THR A 154 -7.08 12.58 -11.90
CA THR A 154 -8.02 11.66 -12.58
C THR A 154 -7.75 10.20 -12.32
N GLY A 155 -6.55 9.86 -11.80
CA GLY A 155 -6.16 8.53 -11.34
C GLY A 155 -6.55 8.21 -9.91
N ILE A 156 -7.17 9.16 -9.20
CA ILE A 156 -7.48 9.04 -7.78
C ILE A 156 -8.97 8.76 -7.60
N LEU A 157 -9.28 7.79 -6.75
CA LEU A 157 -10.59 7.62 -6.14
C LEU A 157 -10.49 7.89 -4.65
N LEU A 158 -11.53 8.49 -4.10
CA LEU A 158 -11.67 8.57 -2.66
C LEU A 158 -12.26 7.27 -2.14
N SER A 159 -11.85 6.84 -0.96
CA SER A 159 -12.38 5.68 -0.26
C SER A 159 -12.67 5.99 1.19
N ALA A 160 -13.68 5.30 1.73
CA ALA A 160 -13.95 5.23 3.16
C ALA A 160 -13.92 3.77 3.60
N GLN A 161 -13.35 3.52 4.78
CA GLN A 161 -13.36 2.22 5.42
C GLN A 161 -13.62 2.39 6.91
N TYR A 162 -14.66 1.73 7.42
CA TYR A 162 -14.94 1.69 8.85
C TYR A 162 -14.54 0.32 9.40
N GLU A 163 -13.84 0.33 10.50
CA GLU A 163 -13.64 -0.84 11.35
C GLU A 163 -14.81 -0.90 12.33
N ILE A 164 -15.53 -2.02 12.35
CA ILE A 164 -16.79 -2.14 13.09
C ILE A 164 -16.90 -3.48 13.80
N TYR A 165 -17.75 -3.51 14.83
CA TYR A 165 -18.37 -4.72 15.35
C TYR A 165 -19.78 -4.87 14.79
N ALA A 166 -20.14 -6.07 14.31
CA ALA A 166 -21.47 -6.39 13.80
C ALA A 166 -21.68 -7.91 13.69
N ASP A 167 -22.75 -8.43 14.23
CA ASP A 167 -23.05 -9.88 14.28
C ASP A 167 -23.18 -10.53 12.89
N TRP A 168 -23.45 -9.74 11.84
CA TRP A 168 -23.54 -10.21 10.47
C TRP A 168 -22.18 -10.40 9.77
N ILE A 169 -21.07 -10.00 10.38
CA ILE A 169 -19.71 -10.26 9.87
C ILE A 169 -19.31 -11.67 10.25
N LYS A 170 -19.07 -12.50 9.23
CA LYS A 170 -18.66 -13.89 9.40
C LYS A 170 -17.19 -14.07 9.04
N LYS A 171 -16.44 -14.69 9.92
CA LYS A 171 -15.02 -15.00 9.77
C LYS A 171 -14.76 -15.78 8.47
N GLY A 172 -13.60 -15.60 7.86
CA GLY A 172 -13.11 -16.39 6.73
C GLY A 172 -13.70 -16.02 5.36
N LYS A 173 -14.75 -15.19 5.29
CA LYS A 173 -15.44 -14.86 4.04
C LYS A 173 -15.38 -13.36 3.73
N VAL A 174 -14.62 -12.99 2.73
CA VAL A 174 -14.63 -11.62 2.16
C VAL A 174 -15.85 -11.44 1.27
N LYS A 175 -16.48 -10.26 1.31
CA LYS A 175 -17.53 -9.88 0.35
C LYS A 175 -17.08 -8.68 -0.47
N VAL A 176 -17.34 -8.75 -1.78
CA VAL A 176 -17.11 -7.66 -2.73
C VAL A 176 -18.42 -7.41 -3.47
N MET A 177 -18.87 -6.17 -3.47
CA MET A 177 -20.16 -5.78 -4.03
C MET A 177 -19.91 -4.75 -5.13
N PHE A 178 -20.34 -5.05 -6.35
CA PHE A 178 -20.30 -4.12 -7.49
C PHE A 178 -21.65 -3.47 -7.68
N ASP A 179 -21.67 -2.16 -7.85
CA ASP A 179 -22.86 -1.39 -8.20
C ASP A 179 -22.42 -0.05 -8.80
N GLN A 180 -22.53 0.07 -10.13
CA GLN A 180 -22.06 1.26 -10.84
C GLN A 180 -22.94 2.49 -10.64
N GLU A 181 -24.17 2.34 -10.13
CA GLU A 181 -25.05 3.45 -9.78
C GLU A 181 -24.72 4.00 -8.39
N LYS A 182 -24.44 3.11 -7.42
CA LYS A 182 -24.16 3.48 -6.02
C LYS A 182 -22.69 3.88 -5.81
N TYR A 183 -21.74 3.19 -6.44
CA TYR A 183 -20.28 3.44 -6.30
C TYR A 183 -19.53 3.30 -7.63
N PRO A 184 -19.72 4.30 -8.55
CA PRO A 184 -19.18 4.25 -9.91
C PRO A 184 -17.67 4.07 -9.94
N GLY A 185 -17.20 3.17 -10.77
CA GLY A 185 -15.79 2.97 -11.05
C GLY A 185 -15.01 2.22 -9.98
N PHE A 186 -15.66 1.67 -8.94
CA PHE A 186 -15.03 0.74 -7.98
C PHE A 186 -16.05 -0.23 -7.38
N PHE A 187 -15.92 -0.58 -6.12
CA PHE A 187 -16.77 -1.53 -5.41
C PHE A 187 -16.81 -1.23 -3.91
N ALA A 188 -17.76 -1.86 -3.22
CA ALA A 188 -17.79 -1.92 -1.77
C ALA A 188 -17.28 -3.28 -1.28
N TRP A 189 -16.74 -3.34 -0.06
CA TRP A 189 -16.16 -4.56 0.52
C TRP A 189 -16.52 -4.76 1.98
N VAL A 190 -16.55 -6.03 2.38
CA VAL A 190 -16.56 -6.46 3.78
C VAL A 190 -15.41 -7.44 3.96
N ILE A 191 -14.47 -7.09 4.82
CA ILE A 191 -13.30 -7.92 5.15
C ILE A 191 -13.38 -8.24 6.63
N PRO A 192 -13.64 -9.50 7.02
CA PRO A 192 -13.68 -9.88 8.41
C PRO A 192 -12.26 -9.86 9.01
N SER A 193 -12.10 -9.31 10.21
CA SER A 193 -10.89 -9.44 11.01
C SER A 193 -11.04 -10.52 12.08
N ASN A 194 -12.28 -10.82 12.47
CA ASN A 194 -12.66 -11.94 13.33
C ASN A 194 -14.17 -12.18 13.22
N GLU A 195 -14.73 -13.16 13.95
CA GLU A 195 -16.18 -13.29 14.09
C GLU A 195 -16.74 -12.03 14.74
N GLY A 196 -17.76 -11.45 14.12
CA GLY A 196 -18.40 -10.22 14.60
C GLY A 196 -17.55 -8.94 14.49
N LYS A 197 -16.34 -8.97 13.89
CA LYS A 197 -15.48 -7.80 13.72
C LYS A 197 -14.92 -7.77 12.31
N GLY A 198 -14.87 -6.58 11.69
CA GLY A 198 -14.28 -6.43 10.36
C GLY A 198 -14.18 -5.01 9.86
N LYS A 199 -13.70 -4.90 8.64
CA LYS A 199 -13.51 -3.66 7.89
C LYS A 199 -14.54 -3.63 6.76
N VAL A 200 -15.41 -2.62 6.76
CA VAL A 200 -16.37 -2.38 5.69
C VAL A 200 -16.00 -1.09 4.99
N GLY A 201 -15.97 -1.10 3.68
CA GLY A 201 -15.57 0.10 2.96
C GLY A 201 -16.16 0.19 1.56
N VAL A 202 -15.98 1.36 0.98
CA VAL A 202 -16.40 1.68 -0.38
C VAL A 202 -15.43 2.68 -1.00
N ALA A 203 -15.26 2.60 -2.30
CA ALA A 203 -14.64 3.64 -3.10
C ALA A 203 -15.48 3.88 -4.36
N GLY A 204 -15.48 5.10 -4.85
CA GLY A 204 -16.25 5.45 -6.05
C GLY A 204 -15.93 6.85 -6.53
N ARG A 205 -16.34 7.13 -7.78
CA ARG A 205 -16.14 8.42 -8.42
C ARG A 205 -17.38 9.29 -8.29
N GLY A 206 -17.19 10.53 -7.80
CA GLY A 206 -18.28 11.53 -7.79
C GLY A 206 -19.38 11.27 -6.76
N ILE A 207 -19.11 10.46 -5.73
CA ILE A 207 -20.07 10.14 -4.66
C ILE A 207 -19.65 10.76 -3.33
N ASN A 208 -20.61 10.96 -2.44
CA ASN A 208 -20.35 11.21 -1.03
C ASN A 208 -20.03 9.88 -0.34
N ILE A 209 -18.75 9.59 -0.16
CA ILE A 209 -18.25 8.27 0.28
C ILE A 209 -18.73 7.93 1.69
N ALA A 210 -18.77 8.93 2.59
CA ALA A 210 -19.22 8.72 3.97
C ALA A 210 -20.72 8.32 3.99
N GLU A 211 -21.55 9.09 3.30
CA GLU A 211 -22.98 8.82 3.20
C GLU A 211 -23.26 7.48 2.50
N THR A 212 -22.51 7.17 1.43
CA THR A 212 -22.66 5.90 0.72
C THR A 212 -22.30 4.72 1.63
N LEU A 213 -21.23 4.83 2.42
CA LEU A 213 -20.85 3.78 3.35
C LEU A 213 -21.83 3.64 4.51
N ASP A 214 -22.33 4.75 5.06
CA ASP A 214 -23.32 4.73 6.13
C ASP A 214 -24.61 4.02 5.64
N LYS A 215 -25.10 4.29 4.42
CA LYS A 215 -26.25 3.59 3.81
C LYS A 215 -25.99 2.07 3.65
N ILE A 216 -24.80 1.69 3.18
CA ILE A 216 -24.42 0.26 3.06
C ILE A 216 -24.48 -0.42 4.42
N LEU A 217 -24.03 0.23 5.47
CA LEU A 217 -24.02 -0.32 6.82
C LEU A 217 -25.44 -0.43 7.41
N GLU A 218 -26.26 0.58 7.23
CA GLU A 218 -27.68 0.60 7.66
C GLU A 218 -28.48 -0.53 7.00
N GLU A 219 -28.28 -0.78 5.69
CA GLU A 219 -28.92 -1.88 4.96
C GLU A 219 -28.49 -3.27 5.50
N LYS A 220 -27.32 -3.40 6.13
CA LYS A 220 -26.79 -4.67 6.67
C LYS A 220 -27.29 -5.00 8.07
N GLY A 221 -27.72 -4.01 8.85
CA GLY A 221 -28.19 -4.18 10.21
C GLY A 221 -27.35 -3.49 11.26
N ASN A 222 -27.53 -3.86 12.53
CA ASN A 222 -26.86 -3.21 13.65
C ASN A 222 -25.33 -3.35 13.58
N TYR A 223 -24.66 -2.29 13.94
CA TYR A 223 -23.18 -2.25 14.04
C TYR A 223 -22.73 -1.20 15.07
N SER A 224 -21.48 -1.37 15.54
CA SER A 224 -20.80 -0.38 16.37
C SER A 224 -19.47 0.00 15.70
N THR A 225 -19.25 1.29 15.48
CA THR A 225 -18.03 1.80 14.83
C THR A 225 -16.88 1.86 15.84
N ILE A 226 -15.75 1.26 15.47
CA ILE A 226 -14.48 1.35 16.19
C ILE A 226 -13.68 2.53 15.63
N ARG A 227 -13.59 2.62 14.30
CA ARG A 227 -12.75 3.62 13.63
C ARG A 227 -13.28 3.92 12.22
N LYS A 228 -13.24 5.20 11.82
CA LYS A 228 -13.53 5.66 10.47
C LYS A 228 -12.24 6.15 9.81
N ILE A 229 -11.96 5.68 8.60
CA ILE A 229 -10.76 6.02 7.84
C ILE A 229 -11.18 6.46 6.44
N PHE A 230 -10.57 7.54 5.98
CA PHE A 230 -10.75 8.08 4.63
C PHE A 230 -9.37 8.16 3.98
N ALA A 231 -9.25 7.64 2.76
CA ALA A 231 -7.99 7.66 2.05
C ALA A 231 -8.20 7.72 0.53
N PRO A 232 -7.34 8.44 -0.20
CA PRO A 232 -7.28 8.34 -1.63
C PRO A 232 -6.63 7.01 -2.05
N ILE A 233 -7.10 6.43 -3.15
CA ILE A 233 -6.49 5.27 -3.80
C ILE A 233 -6.13 5.61 -5.25
N TRP A 234 -5.02 5.06 -5.73
CA TRP A 234 -4.56 5.22 -7.10
C TRP A 234 -4.97 4.04 -7.96
N ILE A 235 -5.58 4.30 -9.13
CA ILE A 235 -6.17 3.27 -10.00
C ILE A 235 -5.67 3.26 -11.45
N LYS A 236 -4.77 4.17 -11.83
CA LYS A 236 -4.25 4.23 -13.21
C LYS A 236 -3.09 3.28 -13.49
N GLY A 237 -2.57 2.60 -12.45
CA GLY A 237 -1.41 1.72 -12.59
C GLY A 237 -0.09 2.50 -12.57
N PRO A 238 1.01 1.90 -13.08
CA PRO A 238 2.35 2.42 -12.92
C PRO A 238 2.56 3.77 -13.62
N ILE A 239 3.34 4.64 -12.99
CA ILE A 239 3.85 5.87 -13.61
C ILE A 239 4.90 5.53 -14.68
N THR A 240 5.19 6.47 -15.55
CA THR A 240 6.08 6.24 -16.71
C THR A 240 7.54 6.01 -16.28
N LYS A 241 8.03 6.75 -15.28
CA LYS A 241 9.42 6.69 -14.81
C LYS A 241 9.46 6.47 -13.31
N PHE A 242 10.15 5.43 -12.87
CA PHE A 242 10.38 5.14 -11.45
C PHE A 242 11.66 5.78 -10.91
N VAL A 243 12.50 6.31 -11.79
CA VAL A 243 13.76 6.98 -11.45
C VAL A 243 13.85 8.30 -12.18
N GLU A 244 14.02 9.39 -11.45
CA GLU A 244 14.19 10.74 -11.97
C GLU A 244 15.38 11.43 -11.26
N GLY A 245 16.50 11.58 -11.97
CA GLY A 245 17.71 12.14 -11.36
C GLY A 245 18.23 11.26 -10.22
N LYS A 246 18.26 11.81 -9.01
CA LYS A 246 18.63 11.12 -7.76
C LYS A 246 17.38 10.64 -6.99
N THR A 247 16.20 10.78 -7.55
CA THR A 247 14.94 10.36 -6.94
C THR A 247 14.53 8.99 -7.46
N VAL A 248 14.25 8.06 -6.55
CA VAL A 248 13.70 6.73 -6.81
C VAL A 248 12.29 6.70 -6.23
N ILE A 249 11.28 6.35 -7.03
CA ILE A 249 9.87 6.37 -6.64
C ILE A 249 9.38 4.94 -6.44
N VAL A 250 8.78 4.63 -5.29
CA VAL A 250 8.35 3.27 -4.95
C VAL A 250 6.93 3.22 -4.39
N GLY A 251 6.33 2.05 -4.44
CA GLY A 251 5.00 1.84 -3.86
C GLY A 251 3.89 2.54 -4.63
N ASP A 252 2.89 3.02 -3.92
CA ASP A 252 1.74 3.70 -4.55
C ASP A 252 2.15 5.03 -5.19
N ALA A 253 3.23 5.67 -4.74
CA ALA A 253 3.83 6.83 -5.41
C ALA A 253 4.33 6.49 -6.83
N ALA A 254 4.75 5.25 -7.07
CA ALA A 254 5.10 4.70 -8.40
C ALA A 254 3.91 4.04 -9.12
N GLY A 255 2.71 4.06 -8.53
CA GLY A 255 1.53 3.40 -9.08
C GLY A 255 1.60 1.87 -9.05
N GLN A 256 2.30 1.30 -8.06
CA GLN A 256 2.54 -0.15 -7.96
C GLN A 256 1.43 -0.91 -7.21
N ALA A 257 0.35 -0.24 -6.80
CA ALA A 257 -0.88 -0.91 -6.39
C ALA A 257 -1.68 -1.39 -7.61
N LYS A 258 -2.34 -2.54 -7.47
CA LYS A 258 -3.15 -3.14 -8.54
C LYS A 258 -4.30 -2.21 -8.94
N PRO A 259 -4.44 -1.82 -10.21
CA PRO A 259 -5.48 -0.89 -10.65
C PRO A 259 -6.92 -1.36 -10.35
N THR A 260 -7.18 -2.66 -10.39
CA THR A 260 -8.53 -3.23 -10.21
C THR A 260 -8.97 -3.35 -8.76
N THR A 261 -8.03 -3.54 -7.82
CA THR A 261 -8.36 -3.87 -6.42
C THR A 261 -7.70 -2.95 -5.40
N ALA A 262 -6.87 -2.00 -5.84
CA ALA A 262 -5.97 -1.19 -5.00
C ALA A 262 -5.07 -2.02 -4.05
N GLY A 263 -4.93 -3.32 -4.31
CA GLY A 263 -4.08 -4.22 -3.52
C GLY A 263 -2.60 -4.00 -3.83
N GLY A 264 -1.84 -3.45 -2.87
CA GLY A 264 -0.44 -3.03 -3.08
C GLY A 264 0.60 -3.74 -2.22
N ILE A 265 0.23 -4.42 -1.12
CA ILE A 265 1.19 -4.96 -0.14
C ILE A 265 2.34 -5.71 -0.83
N PHE A 266 2.02 -6.67 -1.70
CA PHE A 266 3.03 -7.48 -2.38
C PHE A 266 3.72 -6.74 -3.53
N THR A 267 2.97 -6.14 -4.45
CA THR A 267 3.53 -5.52 -5.65
C THR A 267 4.32 -4.25 -5.36
N SER A 268 3.84 -3.43 -4.42
CA SER A 268 4.55 -2.26 -3.89
C SER A 268 5.74 -2.67 -3.01
N GLY A 269 5.58 -3.72 -2.19
CA GLY A 269 6.66 -4.27 -1.38
C GLY A 269 7.83 -4.79 -2.22
N MET A 270 7.55 -5.56 -3.30
CA MET A 270 8.57 -5.98 -4.26
C MET A 270 9.21 -4.79 -4.99
N GLY A 271 8.44 -3.72 -5.21
CA GLY A 271 8.98 -2.45 -5.69
C GLY A 271 10.05 -1.89 -4.76
N GLY A 272 9.76 -1.84 -3.46
CA GLY A 272 10.72 -1.44 -2.43
C GLY A 272 11.97 -2.31 -2.39
N VAL A 273 11.81 -3.64 -2.40
CA VAL A 273 12.95 -4.60 -2.44
C VAL A 273 13.83 -4.36 -3.67
N TYR A 274 13.23 -4.29 -4.87
CA TYR A 274 14.00 -4.08 -6.09
C TYR A 274 14.68 -2.71 -6.13
N ALA A 275 14.03 -1.67 -5.61
CA ALA A 275 14.61 -0.34 -5.50
C ALA A 275 15.81 -0.33 -4.55
N GLY A 276 15.68 -0.93 -3.35
CA GLY A 276 16.76 -1.01 -2.39
C GLY A 276 18.00 -1.75 -2.95
N GLN A 277 17.78 -2.89 -3.63
CA GLN A 277 18.86 -3.62 -4.31
C GLN A 277 19.54 -2.79 -5.41
N ALA A 278 18.76 -2.06 -6.22
CA ALA A 278 19.29 -1.21 -7.28
C ALA A 278 20.07 -0.01 -6.74
N ILE A 279 19.57 0.63 -5.67
CA ILE A 279 20.22 1.74 -4.96
C ILE A 279 21.55 1.27 -4.36
N SER A 280 21.56 0.15 -3.65
CA SER A 280 22.76 -0.41 -3.04
C SER A 280 23.85 -0.72 -4.09
N LYS A 281 23.43 -1.27 -5.22
CA LYS A 281 24.34 -1.51 -6.34
C LYS A 281 24.89 -0.21 -6.91
N PHE A 282 24.03 0.80 -7.15
CA PHE A 282 24.45 2.12 -7.60
C PHE A 282 25.46 2.77 -6.65
N LEU A 283 25.22 2.71 -5.34
CA LEU A 283 26.11 3.30 -4.34
C LEU A 283 27.51 2.62 -4.32
N LYS A 284 27.59 1.33 -4.69
CA LYS A 284 28.86 0.61 -4.82
C LYS A 284 29.62 0.93 -6.12
N THR A 285 28.88 1.06 -7.23
CA THR A 285 29.47 1.13 -8.59
C THR A 285 29.55 2.55 -9.15
N ASN A 286 28.76 3.47 -8.59
CA ASN A 286 28.50 4.81 -9.14
C ASN A 286 27.97 4.78 -10.59
N ASN A 287 27.38 3.66 -11.03
CA ASN A 287 26.84 3.50 -12.37
C ASN A 287 25.33 3.72 -12.36
N ARG A 288 24.87 4.81 -12.96
CA ARG A 288 23.46 5.20 -12.99
C ARG A 288 22.53 4.16 -13.62
N THR A 289 23.01 3.34 -14.56
CA THR A 289 22.19 2.29 -15.17
C THR A 289 21.74 1.24 -14.15
N ASP A 290 22.42 1.12 -13.01
CA ASP A 290 22.02 0.21 -11.94
C ASP A 290 20.70 0.63 -11.30
N LEU A 291 20.41 1.93 -11.16
CA LEU A 291 19.13 2.42 -10.68
C LEU A 291 17.98 2.06 -11.65
N GLU A 292 18.23 2.11 -12.95
CA GLU A 292 17.21 1.79 -13.95
C GLU A 292 16.82 0.30 -13.95
N GLN A 293 17.67 -0.58 -13.43
CA GLN A 293 17.35 -2.02 -13.30
C GLN A 293 16.16 -2.26 -12.39
N TYR A 294 15.90 -1.38 -11.42
CA TYR A 294 14.71 -1.44 -10.58
C TYR A 294 13.43 -1.45 -11.42
N GLN A 295 13.23 -0.44 -12.26
CA GLN A 295 12.04 -0.35 -13.10
C GLN A 295 11.95 -1.52 -14.08
N LYS A 296 13.08 -1.90 -14.73
CA LYS A 296 13.11 -3.03 -15.68
C LYS A 296 12.70 -4.34 -14.98
N LYS A 297 13.23 -4.62 -13.80
CA LYS A 297 12.93 -5.82 -13.01
C LYS A 297 11.46 -5.87 -12.59
N TRP A 298 10.92 -4.76 -12.07
CA TRP A 298 9.54 -4.67 -11.67
C TRP A 298 8.58 -4.83 -12.87
N THR A 299 8.83 -4.11 -13.97
CA THR A 299 8.02 -4.15 -15.19
C THR A 299 8.05 -5.54 -15.84
N LYS A 300 9.21 -6.19 -15.88
CA LYS A 300 9.32 -7.57 -16.39
C LYS A 300 8.42 -8.52 -15.63
N ARG A 301 8.32 -8.34 -14.30
CA ARG A 301 7.54 -9.23 -13.44
C ARG A 301 6.03 -8.93 -13.47
N PHE A 302 5.65 -7.68 -13.32
CA PHE A 302 4.28 -7.28 -13.08
C PHE A 302 3.63 -6.56 -14.27
N GLY A 303 4.39 -6.05 -15.22
CA GLY A 303 3.91 -5.15 -16.28
C GLY A 303 2.78 -5.75 -17.11
N LYS A 304 2.88 -7.02 -17.52
CA LYS A 304 1.83 -7.70 -18.30
C LYS A 304 0.51 -7.79 -17.53
N GLU A 305 0.57 -8.11 -16.26
CA GLU A 305 -0.61 -8.19 -15.39
C GLU A 305 -1.24 -6.82 -15.15
N PHE A 306 -0.42 -5.81 -14.87
CA PHE A 306 -0.90 -4.44 -14.70
C PHE A 306 -1.52 -3.86 -15.97
N THR A 307 -0.97 -4.14 -17.15
CA THR A 307 -1.58 -3.75 -18.43
C THR A 307 -2.98 -4.31 -18.60
N LYS A 308 -3.18 -5.61 -18.27
CA LYS A 308 -4.51 -6.23 -18.29
C LYS A 308 -5.46 -5.58 -17.30
N GLN A 309 -4.99 -5.26 -16.10
CA GLN A 309 -5.81 -4.62 -15.07
C GLN A 309 -6.18 -3.18 -15.45
N VAL A 310 -5.28 -2.41 -16.03
CA VAL A 310 -5.58 -1.07 -16.59
C VAL A 310 -6.63 -1.17 -17.70
N PHE A 311 -6.53 -2.19 -18.57
CA PHE A 311 -7.56 -2.43 -19.58
C PHE A 311 -8.90 -2.80 -18.97
N ALA A 312 -8.93 -3.74 -18.02
CA ALA A 312 -10.15 -4.15 -17.33
C ALA A 312 -10.87 -2.98 -16.63
N ARG A 313 -10.10 -2.00 -16.12
CA ARG A 313 -10.65 -0.76 -15.54
C ARG A 313 -11.45 0.09 -16.52
N LYS A 314 -11.21 0.00 -17.82
CA LYS A 314 -11.98 0.73 -18.83
C LYS A 314 -13.36 0.13 -19.08
N LEU A 315 -13.61 -1.08 -18.57
CA LEU A 315 -14.87 -1.81 -18.67
C LEU A 315 -15.74 -1.63 -17.42
N LEU A 316 -15.18 -1.03 -16.37
CA LEU A 316 -15.84 -0.64 -15.11
C LEU A 316 -16.19 0.85 -15.12
#